data_6ec74b5b6e4e865f6b067a015d66fb79
#
_entry.id   6ec74b5b6e4e865f6b067a015d66fb79
#
_cell.length_a   1.000
_cell.length_b   1.000
_cell.length_c   1.000
_cell.angle_alpha   90.00
_cell.angle_beta   90.00
_cell.angle_gamma   90.00
#
_symmetry.space_group_name_H-M   'P 1'
#
loop_
_entity.id
_entity.type
_entity.pdbx_description
1 polymer ?
#
loop_
_entity_poly.entity_id
_entity_poly.type
_entity_poly.pdbx_seq_one_letter_code
_entity_poly.pdbx_strand_id
1 'polypeptide(L)'
;MAFIHKSGPALCEPFAKLASTAIAVGSVISFTSGYVSQAVKESVRLAGVAVRKIASTDDDFASATTISVIVPSSEDIFEADVTGTATQANVGKQYDISTTNAGTSQTVVLANTTYKVVTVVGFISASKVYVKFNGNYVFANKAN
;
A
#
# COMPACT_ATOMS: atom_id res chain seq x y z
N MET A 1 -8.72 -4.02 6.93
CA MET A 1 -7.55 -4.28 6.08
C MET A 1 -7.60 -3.33 4.91
N ALA A 2 -6.54 -2.55 4.67
CA ALA A 2 -6.57 -1.47 3.67
C ALA A 2 -6.54 -2.00 2.23
N PHE A 3 -5.58 -2.87 1.93
CA PHE A 3 -5.43 -3.46 0.60
C PHE A 3 -5.41 -4.97 0.71
N ILE A 4 -6.23 -5.63 -0.10
CA ILE A 4 -6.38 -7.09 -0.09
C ILE A 4 -6.04 -7.61 -1.49
N HIS A 5 -5.04 -8.48 -1.58
CA HIS A 5 -4.67 -9.09 -2.85
C HIS A 5 -5.81 -9.98 -3.36
N LYS A 6 -6.18 -9.83 -4.62
CA LYS A 6 -7.29 -10.56 -5.26
C LYS A 6 -6.84 -11.47 -6.38
N SER A 7 -5.90 -11.03 -7.20
CA SER A 7 -5.40 -11.85 -8.31
C SER A 7 -4.00 -11.41 -8.70
N GLY A 8 -3.30 -12.28 -9.41
CA GLY A 8 -1.92 -12.09 -9.80
C GLY A 8 -0.97 -12.96 -9.00
N PRO A 9 0.34 -12.92 -9.28
CA PRO A 9 1.31 -13.86 -8.69
C PRO A 9 1.56 -13.67 -7.19
N ALA A 10 1.35 -12.47 -6.64
CA ALA A 10 1.52 -12.18 -5.21
C ALA A 10 2.90 -12.62 -4.68
N LEU A 11 3.97 -12.25 -5.35
CA LEU A 11 5.32 -12.61 -4.94
C LEU A 11 5.69 -11.86 -3.66
N CYS A 12 6.08 -12.63 -2.63
CA CYS A 12 6.44 -12.09 -1.33
C CYS A 12 7.95 -12.02 -1.18
N GLU A 13 8.43 -10.91 -0.61
CA GLU A 13 9.84 -10.70 -0.27
C GLU A 13 9.95 -10.26 1.18
N PRO A 14 10.98 -10.71 1.92
CA PRO A 14 11.23 -10.23 3.27
C PRO A 14 12.02 -8.93 3.24
N PHE A 15 11.59 -7.95 4.05
CA PHE A 15 12.31 -6.69 4.22
C PHE A 15 12.51 -6.40 5.69
N ALA A 16 13.62 -5.74 6.04
CA ALA A 16 13.89 -5.32 7.40
C ALA A 16 12.93 -4.19 7.79
N LYS A 17 12.23 -4.39 8.89
CA LYS A 17 11.28 -3.41 9.43
C LYS A 17 12.02 -2.34 10.23
N LEU A 18 11.55 -1.09 10.11
CA LEU A 18 12.01 -0.01 10.97
C LEU A 18 11.68 -0.33 12.43
N ALA A 19 12.65 -0.12 13.32
CA ALA A 19 12.48 -0.40 14.74
C ALA A 19 11.35 0.45 15.36
N SER A 20 10.66 -0.12 16.33
CA SER A 20 9.59 0.56 17.08
C SER A 20 8.49 1.14 16.20
N THR A 21 8.15 0.43 15.13
CA THR A 21 7.13 0.86 14.17
C THR A 21 6.10 -0.24 13.97
N ALA A 22 4.83 0.09 14.18
CA ALA A 22 3.73 -0.84 13.95
C ALA A 22 3.40 -0.94 12.47
N ILE A 23 3.01 -2.14 12.03
CA ILE A 23 2.57 -2.39 10.66
C ILE A 23 1.31 -3.25 10.73
N ALA A 24 0.27 -2.86 10.01
CA ALA A 24 -0.96 -3.65 9.88
C ALA A 24 -0.96 -4.46 8.60
N VAL A 25 -1.65 -5.60 8.61
CA VAL A 25 -1.87 -6.41 7.41
C VAL A 25 -2.64 -5.57 6.38
N GLY A 26 -2.22 -5.64 5.13
CA GLY A 26 -2.83 -4.86 4.05
C GLY A 26 -2.31 -3.44 3.93
N SER A 27 -1.36 -3.02 4.78
CA SER A 27 -0.75 -1.70 4.68
C SER A 27 0.19 -1.62 3.49
N VAL A 28 0.12 -0.50 2.78
CA VAL A 28 1.14 -0.16 1.79
C VAL A 28 2.41 0.26 2.54
N ILE A 29 3.52 -0.30 2.13
CA ILE A 29 4.81 -0.19 2.81
C ILE A 29 5.80 0.57 1.92
N SER A 30 6.58 1.44 2.52
CA SER A 30 7.62 2.20 1.84
C SER A 30 8.98 2.02 2.50
N PHE A 31 10.05 2.34 1.75
CA PHE A 31 11.42 2.30 2.27
C PHE A 31 11.82 3.63 2.89
N THR A 32 12.49 3.55 4.03
CA THR A 32 13.18 4.68 4.68
C THR A 32 14.55 4.17 5.13
N SER A 33 15.61 4.68 4.54
CA SER A 33 16.99 4.28 4.86
C SER A 33 17.20 2.76 4.86
N GLY A 34 16.58 2.05 3.93
CA GLY A 34 16.69 0.59 3.79
C GLY A 34 15.74 -0.22 4.65
N TYR A 35 15.00 0.41 5.55
CA TYR A 35 13.99 -0.23 6.38
C TYR A 35 12.60 0.09 5.87
N VAL A 36 11.65 -0.79 6.16
CA VAL A 36 10.28 -0.59 5.72
C VAL A 36 9.39 -0.12 6.87
N SER A 37 8.47 0.76 6.52
CA SER A 37 7.43 1.28 7.40
C SER A 37 6.18 1.56 6.59
N GLN A 38 5.08 1.93 7.26
CA GLN A 38 3.86 2.28 6.54
C GLN A 38 4.09 3.49 5.64
N ALA A 39 3.61 3.39 4.41
CA ALA A 39 3.75 4.46 3.42
C ALA A 39 2.93 5.68 3.80
N VAL A 40 3.43 6.84 3.45
CA VAL A 40 2.70 8.10 3.47
C VAL A 40 2.41 8.53 2.03
N LYS A 41 1.46 9.43 1.86
CA LYS A 41 1.00 9.81 0.50
C LYS A 41 2.13 10.32 -0.40
N GLU A 42 3.16 10.90 0.18
CA GLU A 42 4.33 11.42 -0.52
C GLU A 42 5.41 10.37 -0.75
N SER A 43 5.19 9.14 -0.29
CA SER A 43 6.20 8.08 -0.45
C SER A 43 6.42 7.78 -1.93
N VAL A 44 7.68 7.82 -2.33
CA VAL A 44 8.07 7.63 -3.73
C VAL A 44 8.77 6.29 -3.98
N ARG A 45 9.01 5.52 -2.92
CA ARG A 45 9.60 4.19 -3.00
C ARG A 45 8.77 3.22 -2.19
N LEU A 46 7.87 2.52 -2.87
CA LEU A 46 7.04 1.51 -2.23
C LEU A 46 7.71 0.15 -2.30
N ALA A 47 7.65 -0.59 -1.20
CA ALA A 47 8.03 -2.00 -1.18
C ALA A 47 6.87 -2.88 -1.63
N GLY A 48 5.66 -2.56 -1.20
CA GLY A 48 4.47 -3.31 -1.55
C GLY A 48 3.43 -3.29 -0.45
N VAL A 49 2.76 -4.41 -0.25
CA VAL A 49 1.66 -4.56 0.71
C VAL A 49 2.02 -5.61 1.75
N ALA A 50 1.94 -5.24 3.03
CA ALA A 50 2.29 -6.14 4.13
C ALA A 50 1.30 -7.30 4.26
N VAL A 51 1.84 -8.50 4.43
CA VAL A 51 1.04 -9.71 4.68
C VAL A 51 1.08 -10.14 6.15
N ARG A 52 1.83 -9.44 6.98
CA ARG A 52 1.99 -9.73 8.40
C ARG A 52 1.75 -8.47 9.22
N LYS A 53 1.17 -8.64 10.40
CA LYS A 53 0.97 -7.57 11.36
C LYS A 53 2.08 -7.55 12.40
N ILE A 54 2.54 -6.37 12.78
CA ILE A 54 3.38 -6.15 13.96
C ILE A 54 2.74 -5.03 14.78
N ALA A 55 2.28 -5.35 15.98
CA ALA A 55 1.65 -4.40 16.88
C ALA A 55 2.64 -3.90 17.94
N SER A 56 2.32 -2.78 18.57
CA SER A 56 3.17 -2.20 19.62
C SER A 56 3.31 -3.11 20.84
N THR A 57 2.45 -4.09 21.00
CA THR A 57 2.49 -5.08 22.10
C THR A 57 3.30 -6.33 21.76
N ASP A 58 3.78 -6.48 20.53
CA ASP A 58 4.54 -7.64 20.10
C ASP A 58 5.99 -7.57 20.62
N ASP A 59 6.56 -8.74 20.92
CA ASP A 59 7.93 -8.82 21.45
C ASP A 59 8.99 -8.24 20.51
N ASP A 60 8.75 -8.35 19.20
CA ASP A 60 9.66 -7.88 18.15
C ASP A 60 9.38 -6.45 17.67
N PHE A 61 8.48 -5.74 18.34
CA PHE A 61 8.12 -4.37 17.96
C PHE A 61 9.32 -3.41 17.99
N ALA A 62 10.11 -3.48 19.03
CA ALA A 62 11.24 -2.56 19.23
C ALA A 62 12.47 -2.91 18.40
N SER A 63 12.52 -4.11 17.82
CA SER A 63 13.68 -4.54 17.03
C SER A 63 13.41 -4.34 15.54
N ALA A 64 14.50 -4.26 14.75
CA ALA A 64 14.42 -4.23 13.30
C ALA A 64 14.28 -5.68 12.78
N THR A 65 13.09 -6.25 12.96
CA THR A 65 12.79 -7.60 12.45
C THR A 65 12.43 -7.56 10.98
N THR A 66 12.31 -8.74 10.34
CA THR A 66 11.86 -8.82 8.95
C THR A 66 10.35 -8.94 8.86
N ILE A 67 9.78 -8.40 7.80
CA ILE A 67 8.36 -8.53 7.49
C ILE A 67 8.19 -8.95 6.02
N SER A 68 7.29 -9.87 5.77
CA SER A 68 6.97 -10.30 4.41
C SER A 68 6.02 -9.29 3.76
N VAL A 69 6.33 -8.94 2.53
CA VAL A 69 5.59 -7.94 1.75
C VAL A 69 5.33 -8.51 0.37
N ILE A 70 4.08 -8.39 -0.11
CA ILE A 70 3.78 -8.66 -1.52
C ILE A 70 4.37 -7.52 -2.33
N VAL A 71 5.30 -7.84 -3.23
CA VAL A 71 5.88 -6.86 -4.17
C VAL A 71 4.98 -6.87 -5.41
N PRO A 72 4.15 -5.83 -5.64
CA PRO A 72 3.19 -5.86 -6.71
C PRO A 72 3.84 -5.86 -8.09
N SER A 73 3.38 -6.75 -8.96
CA SER A 73 3.68 -6.72 -10.39
C SER A 73 2.57 -6.01 -11.14
N SER A 74 2.74 -5.86 -12.46
CA SER A 74 1.70 -5.29 -13.33
C SER A 74 0.44 -6.14 -13.38
N GLU A 75 0.49 -7.39 -12.92
CA GLU A 75 -0.64 -8.33 -12.95
C GLU A 75 -1.36 -8.43 -11.60
N ASP A 76 -0.77 -7.89 -10.54
CA ASP A 76 -1.38 -7.97 -9.21
C ASP A 76 -2.51 -6.96 -9.05
N ILE A 77 -3.68 -7.45 -8.68
CA ILE A 77 -4.88 -6.64 -8.45
C ILE A 77 -5.23 -6.74 -6.97
N PHE A 78 -5.49 -5.58 -6.37
CA PHE A 78 -5.88 -5.45 -4.97
C PHE A 78 -7.28 -4.86 -4.86
N GLU A 79 -8.02 -5.30 -3.86
CA GLU A 79 -9.23 -4.61 -3.41
C GLU A 79 -8.82 -3.54 -2.40
N ALA A 80 -9.35 -2.35 -2.54
CA ALA A 80 -9.03 -1.23 -1.65
C ALA A 80 -10.27 -0.44 -1.29
N ASP A 81 -10.28 0.05 -0.04
CA ASP A 81 -11.29 1.02 0.39
C ASP A 81 -10.96 2.39 -0.21
N VAL A 82 -12.00 3.21 -0.40
CA VAL A 82 -11.83 4.56 -0.93
C VAL A 82 -12.25 5.62 0.09
N THR A 83 -11.63 6.79 -0.01
CA THR A 83 -12.11 8.02 0.60
C THR A 83 -12.84 8.80 -0.47
N GLY A 84 -14.10 9.08 -0.26
CA GLY A 84 -15.01 9.62 -1.25
C GLY A 84 -16.05 8.58 -1.68
N THR A 85 -16.71 8.83 -2.78
CA THR A 85 -17.72 7.92 -3.34
C THR A 85 -17.26 7.44 -4.70
N ALA A 86 -16.95 6.15 -4.81
CA ALA A 86 -16.53 5.57 -6.07
C ALA A 86 -17.72 5.35 -7.01
N THR A 87 -17.46 5.49 -8.29
CA THR A 87 -18.43 5.19 -9.36
C THR A 87 -17.70 4.49 -10.50
N GLN A 88 -18.44 3.96 -11.44
CA GLN A 88 -17.87 3.34 -12.65
C GLN A 88 -16.93 4.32 -13.39
N ALA A 89 -17.19 5.62 -13.31
CA ALA A 89 -16.39 6.63 -14.00
C ALA A 89 -14.95 6.76 -13.44
N ASN A 90 -14.66 6.18 -12.26
CA ASN A 90 -13.31 6.18 -11.71
C ASN A 90 -12.41 5.11 -12.34
N VAL A 91 -12.98 4.12 -13.01
CA VAL A 91 -12.20 3.05 -13.65
C VAL A 91 -11.31 3.65 -14.75
N GLY A 92 -10.04 3.26 -14.74
CA GLY A 92 -9.04 3.76 -15.67
C GLY A 92 -8.31 5.01 -15.21
N LYS A 93 -8.72 5.60 -14.09
CA LYS A 93 -8.08 6.80 -13.54
C LYS A 93 -7.08 6.46 -12.44
N GLN A 94 -6.16 7.38 -12.21
CA GLN A 94 -5.07 7.23 -11.22
C GLN A 94 -5.29 8.15 -10.04
N TYR A 95 -5.00 7.65 -8.85
CA TYR A 95 -5.24 8.37 -7.59
C TYR A 95 -4.11 8.19 -6.60
N ASP A 96 -4.07 9.08 -5.61
CA ASP A 96 -3.19 9.00 -4.46
C ASP A 96 -3.77 8.03 -3.42
N ILE A 97 -2.91 7.58 -2.51
CA ILE A 97 -3.34 6.87 -1.31
C ILE A 97 -3.35 7.81 -0.12
N SER A 98 -4.25 7.56 0.82
CA SER A 98 -4.31 8.27 2.09
C SER A 98 -3.31 7.67 3.08
N THR A 99 -2.77 8.55 3.92
CA THR A 99 -1.75 8.17 4.89
C THR A 99 -1.90 8.87 6.21
N THR A 100 -3.06 9.43 6.45
CA THR A 100 -3.26 10.22 7.65
C THR A 100 -3.24 9.37 8.93
N ASN A 101 -3.47 8.06 8.81
CA ASN A 101 -3.46 7.17 9.96
C ASN A 101 -2.65 5.92 9.66
N ALA A 102 -1.74 5.59 10.56
CA ALA A 102 -0.99 4.37 10.50
C ALA A 102 -1.93 3.16 10.54
N GLY A 103 -1.76 2.24 9.64
CA GLY A 103 -2.37 0.93 9.72
C GLY A 103 -3.65 0.77 8.93
N THR A 104 -4.75 0.68 9.63
CA THR A 104 -6.01 0.17 9.08
C THR A 104 -6.76 1.17 8.20
N SER A 105 -6.29 2.42 8.12
CA SER A 105 -7.03 3.52 7.50
C SER A 105 -6.48 3.98 6.17
N GLN A 106 -5.54 3.26 5.59
CA GLN A 106 -5.06 3.62 4.25
C GLN A 106 -6.16 3.35 3.22
N THR A 107 -6.46 4.37 2.42
CA THR A 107 -7.50 4.30 1.39
C THR A 107 -6.99 4.89 0.09
N VAL A 108 -7.70 4.61 -0.99
CA VAL A 108 -7.53 5.33 -2.26
C VAL A 108 -8.32 6.64 -2.16
N VAL A 109 -7.66 7.77 -2.34
CA VAL A 109 -8.28 9.09 -2.19
C VAL A 109 -8.72 9.62 -3.54
N LEU A 110 -10.01 9.56 -3.82
CA LEU A 110 -10.56 9.91 -5.13
C LEU A 110 -10.47 11.41 -5.46
N ALA A 111 -10.27 12.24 -4.46
CA ALA A 111 -10.11 13.69 -4.66
C ALA A 111 -8.67 14.11 -5.01
N ASN A 112 -7.69 13.22 -4.88
CA ASN A 112 -6.27 13.55 -5.00
C ASN A 112 -5.61 12.77 -6.14
N THR A 113 -4.95 13.50 -7.03
CA THR A 113 -4.28 12.92 -8.20
C THR A 113 -2.84 13.42 -8.35
N THR A 114 -2.24 13.95 -7.30
CA THR A 114 -0.91 14.55 -7.35
C THR A 114 0.18 13.51 -7.57
N TYR A 115 0.14 12.43 -6.82
CA TYR A 115 1.19 11.39 -6.85
C TYR A 115 0.81 10.21 -7.74
N LYS A 116 -0.46 9.92 -7.90
CA LYS A 116 -0.96 8.86 -8.80
C LYS A 116 -0.34 7.50 -8.52
N VAL A 117 -0.49 7.04 -7.29
CA VAL A 117 0.16 5.81 -6.79
C VAL A 117 -0.52 4.56 -7.33
N VAL A 118 -1.84 4.61 -7.51
CA VAL A 118 -2.64 3.47 -7.95
C VAL A 118 -3.51 3.83 -9.16
N THR A 119 -3.84 2.81 -9.94
CA THR A 119 -4.82 2.92 -11.03
C THR A 119 -6.03 2.08 -10.67
N VAL A 120 -7.22 2.66 -10.73
CA VAL A 120 -8.47 1.93 -10.53
C VAL A 120 -8.74 1.09 -11.78
N VAL A 121 -8.85 -0.23 -11.60
CA VAL A 121 -9.09 -1.16 -12.71
C VAL A 121 -10.46 -1.80 -12.68
N GLY A 122 -11.22 -1.61 -11.60
CA GLY A 122 -12.58 -2.13 -11.50
C GLY A 122 -13.37 -1.44 -10.40
N PHE A 123 -14.67 -1.38 -10.60
CA PHE A 123 -15.62 -0.82 -9.63
C PHE A 123 -16.29 -1.97 -8.86
N ILE A 124 -16.32 -1.86 -7.53
CA ILE A 124 -17.00 -2.83 -6.67
C ILE A 124 -18.25 -2.21 -6.07
N SER A 125 -18.09 -1.10 -5.38
CA SER A 125 -19.17 -0.38 -4.70
C SER A 125 -18.75 1.08 -4.46
N ALA A 126 -19.63 1.86 -3.87
CA ALA A 126 -19.32 3.26 -3.52
C ALA A 126 -18.11 3.40 -2.59
N SER A 127 -17.77 2.35 -1.82
CA SER A 127 -16.68 2.39 -0.84
C SER A 127 -15.47 1.53 -1.21
N LYS A 128 -15.53 0.77 -2.30
CA LYS A 128 -14.46 -0.18 -2.67
C LYS A 128 -14.21 -0.21 -4.17
N VAL A 129 -12.94 -0.36 -4.52
CA VAL A 129 -12.51 -0.49 -5.92
C VAL A 129 -11.41 -1.56 -6.03
N TYR A 130 -11.21 -2.06 -7.26
CA TYR A 130 -10.03 -2.84 -7.60
C TYR A 130 -8.96 -1.91 -8.14
N VAL A 131 -7.71 -2.11 -7.68
CA VAL A 131 -6.58 -1.26 -8.08
C VAL A 131 -5.35 -2.07 -8.44
N LYS A 132 -4.50 -1.47 -9.26
CA LYS A 132 -3.11 -1.88 -9.48
C LYS A 132 -2.20 -0.76 -9.01
N PHE A 133 -1.06 -1.12 -8.42
CA PHE A 133 -0.04 -0.14 -8.09
C PHE A 133 0.71 0.27 -9.35
N ASN A 134 0.95 1.56 -9.51
CA ASN A 134 1.69 2.07 -10.65
C ASN A 134 3.18 1.74 -10.50
N GLY A 135 3.78 1.17 -11.54
CA GLY A 135 5.16 0.71 -11.51
C GLY A 135 6.19 1.80 -11.21
N ASN A 136 5.82 3.06 -11.40
CA ASN A 136 6.68 4.19 -11.05
C ASN A 136 6.97 4.29 -9.55
N TYR A 137 6.20 3.64 -8.70
CA TYR A 137 6.33 3.75 -7.25
C TYR A 137 6.86 2.48 -6.60
N VAL A 138 6.58 1.32 -7.18
CA VAL A 138 7.06 0.03 -6.64
C VAL A 138 8.54 -0.13 -6.99
N PHE A 139 9.41 -0.21 -6.00
CA PHE A 139 10.88 -0.21 -6.19
C PHE A 139 11.31 0.91 -7.13
N ALA A 140 10.71 2.08 -7.01
CA ALA A 140 10.87 3.13 -7.99
C ALA A 140 12.32 3.61 -8.11
N ASN A 141 12.75 3.87 -9.32
CA ASN A 141 14.03 4.51 -9.62
C ASN A 141 13.96 6.03 -9.43
N LYS A 142 13.04 6.50 -8.59
CA LYS A 142 12.92 7.92 -8.31
C LYS A 142 13.94 8.34 -7.28
N ALA A 143 14.59 9.44 -7.54
CA ALA A 143 15.44 10.08 -6.55
C ALA A 143 14.58 10.58 -5.39
N ASN A 144 15.07 10.40 -4.21
CA ASN A 144 14.40 10.94 -3.02
C ASN A 144 14.92 12.34 -2.73
#